data_b6187589b17a0f3cd65ebfcf03301376
#
_entry.id   b6187589b17a0f3cd65ebfcf03301376
#
_cell.length_a   1.000
_cell.length_b   1.000
_cell.length_c   1.000
_cell.angle_alpha   90.00
_cell.angle_beta   90.00
_cell.angle_gamma   90.00
#
_symmetry.space_group_name_H-M   'P 1'
#
loop_
_entity.id
_entity.type
_entity.pdbx_description
1 polymer ?
#
loop_
_entity_poly.entity_id
_entity_poly.type
_entity_poly.pdbx_seq_one_letter_code
_entity_poly.pdbx_strand_id
1 'polypeptide(L)'
;MTYYIDPSSTVKDTKLCGGAKVYKNCNIISSRLGEGALVGDFSRLSDCTLGEKASIQRYALMFNTKIGRYTYTGRNFTSWHCEIGKFCSISWNVSIGGANHDYSRITTHAFLYSADFGLLDGEPEYNRFSDACIIGNDVWIGCGATVCRGVTVGDGAVVAAGAVVTKNVEPYTIVAGVPAKPIKKRFDEETIRLLIKSRWWDLPSQVIKDNVKLFSQKADKNAAKKIIELSEKHL
;
A
#
# COMPACT_ATOMS: atom_id res chain seq x y z
N MET A 1 -18.22 7.00 -19.40
CA MET A 1 -16.76 7.19 -19.28
C MET A 1 -16.10 5.88 -19.67
N THR A 2 -15.19 5.94 -20.64
CA THR A 2 -14.52 4.75 -21.21
C THR A 2 -13.37 4.32 -20.30
N TYR A 3 -13.19 3.04 -20.12
CA TYR A 3 -12.01 2.40 -19.54
C TYR A 3 -11.29 1.60 -20.65
N TYR A 4 -10.06 1.17 -20.39
CA TYR A 4 -9.27 0.34 -21.32
C TYR A 4 -8.92 -0.99 -20.68
N ILE A 5 -9.17 -2.08 -21.41
CA ILE A 5 -8.71 -3.43 -21.07
C ILE A 5 -8.02 -3.99 -22.31
N ASP A 6 -6.75 -4.40 -22.15
CA ASP A 6 -6.03 -5.09 -23.21
C ASP A 6 -6.71 -6.44 -23.50
N PRO A 7 -6.91 -6.81 -24.78
CA PRO A 7 -7.59 -8.05 -25.16
C PRO A 7 -6.96 -9.34 -24.60
N SER A 8 -5.69 -9.33 -24.26
CA SER A 8 -4.99 -10.47 -23.64
C SER A 8 -5.27 -10.64 -22.13
N SER A 9 -6.01 -9.72 -21.53
CA SER A 9 -6.26 -9.71 -20.10
C SER A 9 -7.63 -10.27 -19.73
N THR A 10 -7.72 -10.95 -18.60
CA THR A 10 -8.96 -11.44 -18.01
C THR A 10 -9.39 -10.51 -16.88
N VAL A 11 -10.61 -9.99 -16.98
CA VAL A 11 -11.21 -9.15 -15.91
C VAL A 11 -12.60 -9.71 -15.62
N LYS A 12 -12.77 -10.28 -14.40
CA LYS A 12 -14.00 -10.96 -14.01
C LYS A 12 -14.52 -10.41 -12.67
N ASP A 13 -15.84 -10.28 -12.55
CA ASP A 13 -16.53 -9.81 -11.33
C ASP A 13 -15.92 -8.51 -10.76
N THR A 14 -15.46 -7.62 -11.65
CA THR A 14 -14.66 -6.44 -11.31
C THR A 14 -15.32 -5.16 -11.80
N LYS A 15 -15.41 -4.15 -10.92
CA LYS A 15 -15.93 -2.83 -11.27
C LYS A 15 -14.80 -1.91 -11.73
N LEU A 16 -14.89 -1.40 -12.96
CA LEU A 16 -13.98 -0.40 -13.51
C LEU A 16 -14.65 0.97 -13.56
N CYS A 17 -14.00 1.98 -12.99
CA CYS A 17 -14.42 3.38 -13.09
C CYS A 17 -13.82 4.05 -14.34
N GLY A 18 -14.31 5.24 -14.69
CA GLY A 18 -13.87 5.96 -15.87
C GLY A 18 -12.37 6.20 -15.92
N GLY A 19 -11.77 6.05 -17.10
CA GLY A 19 -10.32 6.23 -17.30
C GLY A 19 -9.43 5.12 -16.72
N ALA A 20 -9.98 4.09 -16.05
CA ALA A 20 -9.20 2.96 -15.58
C ALA A 20 -8.55 2.21 -16.75
N LYS A 21 -7.33 1.69 -16.55
CA LYS A 21 -6.55 0.99 -17.58
C LYS A 21 -6.00 -0.33 -17.07
N VAL A 22 -6.27 -1.41 -17.78
CA VAL A 22 -5.69 -2.73 -17.55
C VAL A 22 -4.83 -3.09 -18.76
N TYR A 23 -3.54 -3.26 -18.54
CA TYR A 23 -2.57 -3.58 -19.58
C TYR A 23 -2.51 -5.09 -19.85
N LYS A 24 -1.45 -5.56 -20.57
CA LYS A 24 -1.37 -6.90 -21.16
C LYS A 24 -1.29 -8.03 -20.13
N ASN A 25 -1.96 -9.16 -20.47
CA ASN A 25 -1.84 -10.42 -19.73
C ASN A 25 -2.12 -10.28 -18.21
N CYS A 26 -3.00 -9.37 -17.82
CA CYS A 26 -3.46 -9.25 -16.46
C CYS A 26 -4.58 -10.25 -16.15
N ASN A 27 -4.66 -10.67 -14.89
CA ASN A 27 -5.80 -11.43 -14.37
C ASN A 27 -6.35 -10.69 -13.14
N ILE A 28 -7.55 -10.11 -13.27
CA ILE A 28 -8.17 -9.28 -12.23
C ILE A 28 -9.55 -9.86 -11.92
N ILE A 29 -9.74 -10.29 -10.66
CA ILE A 29 -10.95 -10.96 -10.22
C ILE A 29 -11.51 -10.26 -8.98
N SER A 30 -12.84 -10.17 -8.86
CA SER A 30 -13.58 -9.68 -7.68
C SER A 30 -13.04 -8.36 -7.13
N SER A 31 -12.68 -7.43 -8.02
CA SER A 31 -11.94 -6.22 -7.64
C SER A 31 -12.68 -4.93 -8.05
N ARG A 32 -12.18 -3.80 -7.57
CA ARG A 32 -12.64 -2.47 -7.95
C ARG A 32 -11.46 -1.58 -8.33
N LEU A 33 -11.49 -1.01 -9.52
CA LEU A 33 -10.52 -0.03 -10.00
C LEU A 33 -11.18 1.35 -10.04
N GLY A 34 -10.66 2.28 -9.26
CA GLY A 34 -11.09 3.68 -9.18
C GLY A 34 -10.85 4.45 -10.47
N GLU A 35 -11.30 5.69 -10.49
CA GLU A 35 -11.15 6.58 -11.66
C GLU A 35 -9.66 6.76 -12.04
N GLY A 36 -9.34 6.50 -13.29
CA GLY A 36 -7.97 6.62 -13.81
C GLY A 36 -6.95 5.68 -13.17
N ALA A 37 -7.38 4.66 -12.42
CA ALA A 37 -6.46 3.66 -11.88
C ALA A 37 -5.81 2.83 -12.99
N LEU A 38 -4.59 2.36 -12.76
CA LEU A 38 -3.77 1.66 -13.76
C LEU A 38 -3.25 0.33 -13.19
N VAL A 39 -3.36 -0.74 -13.96
CA VAL A 39 -2.75 -2.04 -13.67
C VAL A 39 -1.85 -2.44 -14.84
N GLY A 40 -0.55 -2.54 -14.55
CA GLY A 40 0.51 -2.86 -15.52
C GLY A 40 0.57 -4.34 -15.88
N ASP A 41 1.26 -4.64 -16.96
CA ASP A 41 1.33 -5.96 -17.59
C ASP A 41 1.63 -7.11 -16.62
N PHE A 42 1.06 -8.28 -16.90
CA PHE A 42 1.30 -9.54 -16.19
C PHE A 42 0.96 -9.50 -14.69
N SER A 43 0.12 -8.56 -14.26
CA SER A 43 -0.30 -8.44 -12.87
C SER A 43 -1.50 -9.33 -12.56
N ARG A 44 -1.57 -9.82 -11.32
CA ARG A 44 -2.69 -10.61 -10.80
C ARG A 44 -3.26 -9.94 -9.56
N LEU A 45 -4.54 -9.62 -9.60
CA LEU A 45 -5.28 -8.99 -8.51
C LEU A 45 -6.53 -9.81 -8.20
N SER A 46 -6.73 -10.16 -6.94
CA SER A 46 -7.98 -10.76 -6.44
C SER A 46 -8.44 -10.02 -5.19
N ASP A 47 -9.74 -9.73 -5.14
CA ASP A 47 -10.39 -9.05 -4.01
C ASP A 47 -9.73 -7.71 -3.65
N CYS A 48 -9.29 -6.96 -4.66
CA CYS A 48 -8.54 -5.73 -4.49
C CYS A 48 -9.40 -4.49 -4.76
N THR A 49 -9.10 -3.41 -4.04
CA THR A 49 -9.67 -2.09 -4.32
C THR A 49 -8.55 -1.10 -4.60
N LEU A 50 -8.55 -0.50 -5.77
CA LEU A 50 -7.65 0.60 -6.15
C LEU A 50 -8.41 1.92 -6.12
N GLY A 51 -7.88 2.90 -5.43
CA GLY A 51 -8.39 4.26 -5.38
C GLY A 51 -8.19 5.02 -6.70
N GLU A 52 -8.70 6.25 -6.75
CA GLU A 52 -8.51 7.17 -7.87
C GLU A 52 -7.02 7.33 -8.18
N LYS A 53 -6.64 7.24 -9.48
CA LYS A 53 -5.25 7.42 -9.94
C LYS A 53 -4.22 6.51 -9.27
N ALA A 54 -4.64 5.46 -8.57
CA ALA A 54 -3.69 4.46 -8.08
C ALA A 54 -3.01 3.76 -9.27
N SER A 55 -1.69 3.58 -9.20
CA SER A 55 -0.91 3.06 -10.32
C SER A 55 -0.10 1.84 -9.91
N ILE A 56 -0.51 0.68 -10.36
CA ILE A 56 0.16 -0.58 -10.11
C ILE A 56 1.01 -0.94 -11.33
N GLN A 57 2.32 -1.07 -11.14
CA GLN A 57 3.23 -1.43 -12.22
C GLN A 57 3.19 -2.94 -12.52
N ARG A 58 3.92 -3.35 -13.57
CA ARG A 58 3.93 -4.74 -14.08
C ARG A 58 4.37 -5.78 -13.05
N TYR A 59 3.87 -7.01 -13.23
CA TYR A 59 4.21 -8.18 -12.41
C TYR A 59 3.79 -8.04 -10.93
N ALA A 60 2.73 -7.30 -10.66
CA ALA A 60 2.18 -7.24 -9.29
C ALA A 60 1.36 -8.49 -8.96
N LEU A 61 1.46 -8.96 -7.73
CA LEU A 61 0.64 -10.02 -7.17
C LEU A 61 -0.04 -9.51 -5.90
N MET A 62 -1.34 -9.29 -5.99
CA MET A 62 -2.10 -8.65 -4.91
C MET A 62 -3.34 -9.47 -4.55
N PHE A 63 -3.53 -9.69 -3.26
CA PHE A 63 -4.66 -10.44 -2.72
C PHE A 63 -5.29 -9.68 -1.55
N ASN A 64 -6.63 -9.52 -1.55
CA ASN A 64 -7.37 -8.83 -0.49
C ASN A 64 -6.66 -7.54 -0.04
N THR A 65 -6.34 -6.66 -1.01
CA THR A 65 -5.55 -5.45 -0.76
C THR A 65 -6.31 -4.20 -1.19
N LYS A 66 -6.35 -3.20 -0.30
CA LYS A 66 -6.88 -1.88 -0.61
C LYS A 66 -5.71 -0.90 -0.80
N ILE A 67 -5.76 -0.12 -1.88
CA ILE A 67 -4.77 0.93 -2.18
C ILE A 67 -5.49 2.26 -2.32
N GLY A 68 -5.05 3.25 -1.56
CA GLY A 68 -5.59 4.61 -1.58
C GLY A 68 -5.26 5.37 -2.87
N ARG A 69 -5.95 6.49 -3.06
CA ARG A 69 -5.77 7.34 -4.25
C ARG A 69 -4.34 7.84 -4.38
N TYR A 70 -3.87 8.02 -5.61
CA TYR A 70 -2.54 8.53 -5.98
C TYR A 70 -1.36 7.71 -5.44
N THR A 71 -1.59 6.55 -4.83
CA THR A 71 -0.52 5.63 -4.45
C THR A 71 -0.02 4.87 -5.67
N TYR A 72 1.29 4.77 -5.81
CA TYR A 72 1.88 3.98 -6.87
C TYR A 72 2.86 2.93 -6.35
N THR A 73 2.96 1.82 -7.11
CA THR A 73 3.91 0.75 -6.83
C THR A 73 4.87 0.58 -7.99
N GLY A 74 6.07 0.16 -7.71
CA GLY A 74 7.01 -0.32 -8.71
C GLY A 74 6.65 -1.74 -9.19
N ARG A 75 7.46 -2.29 -10.11
CA ARG A 75 7.32 -3.67 -10.60
C ARG A 75 7.57 -4.71 -9.50
N ASN A 76 7.00 -5.93 -9.68
CA ASN A 76 7.14 -7.04 -8.75
C ASN A 76 6.69 -6.71 -7.32
N PHE A 77 5.64 -5.92 -7.21
CA PHE A 77 5.01 -5.63 -5.92
C PHE A 77 4.13 -6.81 -5.51
N THR A 78 4.27 -7.22 -4.25
CA THR A 78 3.46 -8.31 -3.69
C THR A 78 2.78 -7.85 -2.41
N SER A 79 1.47 -8.09 -2.30
CA SER A 79 0.71 -7.76 -1.08
C SER A 79 -0.39 -8.78 -0.79
N TRP A 80 -0.56 -9.11 0.48
CA TRP A 80 -1.58 -10.00 0.99
C TRP A 80 -2.26 -9.43 2.23
N HIS A 81 -3.59 -9.21 2.15
CA HIS A 81 -4.42 -8.69 3.23
C HIS A 81 -3.83 -7.39 3.81
N CYS A 82 -3.81 -6.34 3.00
CA CYS A 82 -3.19 -5.07 3.31
C CYS A 82 -4.14 -3.90 3.07
N GLU A 83 -4.04 -2.87 3.91
CA GLU A 83 -4.61 -1.56 3.65
C GLU A 83 -3.46 -0.56 3.47
N ILE A 84 -3.37 0.05 2.29
CA ILE A 84 -2.33 1.01 1.93
C ILE A 84 -3.00 2.36 1.67
N GLY A 85 -2.55 3.37 2.37
CA GLY A 85 -3.09 4.72 2.31
C GLY A 85 -2.89 5.44 0.98
N LYS A 86 -3.12 6.73 1.02
CA LYS A 86 -3.08 7.65 -0.13
C LYS A 86 -1.68 8.20 -0.32
N PHE A 87 -1.33 8.56 -1.57
CA PHE A 87 -0.07 9.22 -1.93
C PHE A 87 1.21 8.46 -1.53
N CYS A 88 1.12 7.15 -1.34
CA CYS A 88 2.30 6.36 -1.04
C CYS A 88 3.17 6.12 -2.26
N SER A 89 4.48 6.15 -2.04
CA SER A 89 5.52 5.86 -3.04
C SER A 89 6.15 4.51 -2.71
N ILE A 90 5.76 3.45 -3.41
CA ILE A 90 6.26 2.09 -3.17
C ILE A 90 7.16 1.70 -4.33
N SER A 91 8.41 1.36 -4.03
CA SER A 91 9.40 1.01 -5.04
C SER A 91 9.22 -0.42 -5.57
N TRP A 92 10.11 -0.88 -6.44
CA TRP A 92 10.07 -2.23 -7.01
C TRP A 92 10.55 -3.31 -6.02
N ASN A 93 10.11 -4.56 -6.25
CA ASN A 93 10.44 -5.73 -5.44
C ASN A 93 10.07 -5.59 -3.95
N VAL A 94 9.00 -4.88 -3.64
CA VAL A 94 8.49 -4.72 -2.27
C VAL A 94 7.48 -5.80 -1.98
N SER A 95 7.56 -6.40 -0.78
CA SER A 95 6.61 -7.39 -0.28
C SER A 95 5.97 -6.91 1.02
N ILE A 96 4.62 -6.96 1.10
CA ILE A 96 3.87 -6.57 2.28
C ILE A 96 2.90 -7.69 2.67
N GLY A 97 2.96 -8.11 3.94
CA GLY A 97 1.98 -9.02 4.51
C GLY A 97 2.10 -10.47 4.04
N GLY A 98 3.31 -11.01 3.91
CA GLY A 98 3.54 -12.44 3.69
C GLY A 98 2.84 -13.31 4.75
N ALA A 99 2.53 -14.55 4.41
CA ALA A 99 1.85 -15.48 5.32
C ALA A 99 2.72 -15.80 6.54
N ASN A 100 2.11 -15.88 7.72
CA ASN A 100 2.74 -16.45 8.90
C ASN A 100 2.56 -17.96 8.97
N HIS A 101 3.48 -18.63 9.65
CA HIS A 101 3.36 -20.02 10.04
C HIS A 101 3.46 -20.12 11.56
N ASP A 102 2.69 -21.03 12.16
CA ASP A 102 2.82 -21.35 13.58
C ASP A 102 4.02 -22.29 13.76
N TYR A 103 5.15 -21.72 14.13
CA TYR A 103 6.41 -22.44 14.33
C TYR A 103 6.49 -23.19 15.69
N SER A 104 5.46 -23.07 16.53
CA SER A 104 5.36 -23.86 17.77
C SER A 104 4.85 -25.28 17.52
N ARG A 105 4.31 -25.57 16.34
CA ARG A 105 3.80 -26.88 15.95
C ARG A 105 4.94 -27.82 15.53
N ILE A 106 4.66 -29.13 15.53
CA ILE A 106 5.62 -30.16 15.08
C ILE A 106 6.10 -29.91 13.65
N THR A 107 5.25 -29.38 12.79
CA THR A 107 5.59 -29.02 11.43
C THR A 107 5.08 -27.62 11.07
N THR A 108 5.84 -26.90 10.27
CA THR A 108 5.40 -25.63 9.66
C THR A 108 4.80 -25.83 8.27
N HIS A 109 4.63 -27.06 7.80
CA HIS A 109 4.18 -27.36 6.45
C HIS A 109 2.74 -26.87 6.20
N ALA A 110 2.47 -26.51 4.94
CA ALA A 110 1.20 -25.90 4.54
C ALA A 110 0.01 -26.86 4.58
N PHE A 111 0.20 -28.18 4.71
CA PHE A 111 -0.91 -29.12 4.81
C PHE A 111 -1.80 -28.87 6.05
N LEU A 112 -1.30 -28.20 7.08
CA LEU A 112 -2.09 -27.77 8.23
C LEU A 112 -3.06 -26.61 7.91
N TYR A 113 -2.90 -25.98 6.74
CA TYR A 113 -3.61 -24.74 6.35
C TYR A 113 -4.32 -24.85 5.00
N SER A 114 -4.09 -25.93 4.25
CA SER A 114 -4.66 -26.13 2.92
C SER A 114 -5.02 -27.60 2.72
N ALA A 115 -6.26 -27.83 2.33
CA ALA A 115 -6.74 -29.17 1.95
C ALA A 115 -6.14 -29.67 0.63
N ASP A 116 -5.49 -28.81 -0.16
CA ASP A 116 -4.90 -29.16 -1.47
C ASP A 116 -3.86 -30.27 -1.37
N PHE A 117 -3.28 -30.48 -0.20
CA PHE A 117 -2.31 -31.57 0.05
C PHE A 117 -2.96 -32.91 0.39
N GLY A 118 -4.28 -32.97 0.54
CA GLY A 118 -5.01 -34.20 0.85
C GLY A 118 -4.72 -34.82 2.24
N LEU A 119 -4.14 -34.04 3.16
CA LEU A 119 -3.76 -34.46 4.51
C LEU A 119 -4.55 -33.74 5.61
N LEU A 120 -5.47 -32.87 5.24
CA LEU A 120 -6.35 -32.14 6.15
C LEU A 120 -7.80 -32.48 5.85
N ASP A 121 -8.47 -33.07 6.79
CA ASP A 121 -9.91 -33.30 6.74
C ASP A 121 -10.61 -32.11 7.46
N GLY A 122 -11.37 -31.33 6.71
CA GLY A 122 -12.11 -30.18 7.23
C GLY A 122 -11.40 -28.84 7.07
N GLU A 123 -11.90 -27.83 7.81
CA GLU A 123 -11.39 -26.45 7.73
C GLU A 123 -10.11 -26.27 8.56
N PRO A 124 -9.17 -25.42 8.07
CA PRO A 124 -7.96 -25.11 8.82
C PRO A 124 -8.28 -24.40 10.14
N GLU A 125 -7.72 -24.83 11.25
CA GLU A 125 -7.86 -24.18 12.56
C GLU A 125 -7.05 -22.88 12.68
N TYR A 126 -6.13 -22.63 11.76
CA TYR A 126 -5.21 -21.48 11.80
C TYR A 126 -5.25 -20.70 10.50
N ASN A 127 -5.58 -19.41 10.61
CA ASN A 127 -5.53 -18.47 9.49
C ASN A 127 -4.18 -17.75 9.43
N ARG A 128 -3.36 -18.08 8.47
CA ARG A 128 -2.02 -17.49 8.23
C ARG A 128 -2.07 -16.00 7.86
N PHE A 129 -3.25 -15.48 7.54
CA PHE A 129 -3.48 -14.12 7.05
C PHE A 129 -4.37 -13.31 7.99
N SER A 130 -4.54 -13.72 9.26
CA SER A 130 -5.47 -13.10 10.21
C SER A 130 -5.20 -11.61 10.43
N ASP A 131 -3.92 -11.23 10.54
CA ASP A 131 -3.53 -9.87 10.89
C ASP A 131 -3.27 -9.04 9.62
N ALA A 132 -4.07 -8.01 9.40
CA ALA A 132 -3.85 -7.09 8.28
C ALA A 132 -2.56 -6.27 8.46
N CYS A 133 -1.89 -5.95 7.35
CA CYS A 133 -0.87 -4.92 7.34
C CYS A 133 -1.49 -3.57 7.01
N ILE A 134 -1.14 -2.55 7.78
CA ILE A 134 -1.64 -1.18 7.60
C ILE A 134 -0.48 -0.28 7.21
N ILE A 135 -0.54 0.29 6.02
CA ILE A 135 0.39 1.32 5.57
C ILE A 135 -0.38 2.64 5.53
N GLY A 136 0.08 3.62 6.29
CA GLY A 136 -0.52 4.95 6.35
C GLY A 136 -0.44 5.72 5.02
N ASN A 137 -0.69 7.01 5.08
CA ASN A 137 -0.62 7.91 3.93
C ASN A 137 0.78 8.51 3.77
N ASP A 138 1.15 8.95 2.56
CA ASP A 138 2.46 9.58 2.29
C ASP A 138 3.66 8.72 2.72
N VAL A 139 3.52 7.40 2.72
CA VAL A 139 4.59 6.48 3.08
C VAL A 139 5.50 6.22 1.89
N TRP A 140 6.80 6.29 2.11
CA TRP A 140 7.79 5.86 1.11
C TRP A 140 8.41 4.53 1.50
N ILE A 141 8.28 3.51 0.63
CA ILE A 141 8.91 2.20 0.82
C ILE A 141 9.96 1.98 -0.28
N GLY A 142 11.20 1.86 0.15
CA GLY A 142 12.36 1.65 -0.71
C GLY A 142 12.38 0.27 -1.36
N CYS A 143 13.17 0.15 -2.43
CA CYS A 143 13.34 -1.07 -3.22
C CYS A 143 13.73 -2.28 -2.35
N GLY A 144 13.10 -3.43 -2.62
CA GLY A 144 13.43 -4.69 -1.95
C GLY A 144 13.06 -4.77 -0.47
N ALA A 145 12.31 -3.79 0.05
CA ALA A 145 11.88 -3.85 1.45
C ALA A 145 10.78 -4.89 1.65
N THR A 146 10.74 -5.47 2.85
CA THR A 146 9.70 -6.40 3.29
C THR A 146 9.02 -5.85 4.54
N VAL A 147 7.69 -5.80 4.52
CA VAL A 147 6.88 -5.49 5.71
C VAL A 147 6.17 -6.77 6.16
N CYS A 148 6.52 -7.24 7.36
CA CYS A 148 5.96 -8.47 7.91
C CYS A 148 4.46 -8.34 8.23
N ARG A 149 3.78 -9.49 8.30
CA ARG A 149 2.37 -9.61 8.65
C ARG A 149 2.03 -8.89 9.96
N GLY A 150 0.90 -8.19 10.01
CA GLY A 150 0.38 -7.50 11.20
C GLY A 150 1.09 -6.19 11.54
N VAL A 151 2.06 -5.75 10.73
CA VAL A 151 2.78 -4.50 10.98
C VAL A 151 1.97 -3.29 10.50
N THR A 152 1.95 -2.25 11.31
CA THR A 152 1.47 -0.91 10.96
C THR A 152 2.64 0.03 10.68
N VAL A 153 2.63 0.68 9.51
CA VAL A 153 3.57 1.76 9.15
C VAL A 153 2.82 3.08 9.14
N GLY A 154 3.16 3.98 10.04
CA GLY A 154 2.46 5.26 10.24
C GLY A 154 2.60 6.25 9.07
N ASP A 155 1.70 7.24 9.02
CA ASP A 155 1.69 8.28 7.99
C ASP A 155 3.05 8.95 7.83
N GLY A 156 3.45 9.21 6.59
CA GLY A 156 4.69 9.91 6.27
C GLY A 156 5.97 9.15 6.63
N ALA A 157 5.90 7.90 7.06
CA ALA A 157 7.09 7.11 7.38
C ALA A 157 7.90 6.76 6.12
N VAL A 158 9.17 6.46 6.32
CA VAL A 158 10.09 6.01 5.27
C VAL A 158 10.70 4.67 5.67
N VAL A 159 10.49 3.68 4.85
CA VAL A 159 11.14 2.37 4.95
C VAL A 159 12.29 2.33 3.93
N ALA A 160 13.51 2.27 4.40
CA ALA A 160 14.69 2.26 3.53
C ALA A 160 14.75 1.00 2.64
N ALA A 161 15.49 1.09 1.53
CA ALA A 161 15.69 -0.04 0.64
C ALA A 161 16.29 -1.25 1.37
N GLY A 162 15.77 -2.45 1.05
CA GLY A 162 16.21 -3.71 1.65
C GLY A 162 15.86 -3.91 3.12
N ALA A 163 15.09 -3.01 3.74
CA ALA A 163 14.72 -3.14 5.14
C ALA A 163 13.68 -4.25 5.35
N VAL A 164 13.78 -4.97 6.48
CA VAL A 164 12.78 -5.97 6.92
C VAL A 164 12.06 -5.42 8.17
N VAL A 165 10.86 -4.93 7.97
CA VAL A 165 10.07 -4.29 9.02
C VAL A 165 9.27 -5.35 9.78
N THR A 166 9.65 -5.61 11.02
CA THR A 166 9.07 -6.64 11.89
C THR A 166 8.25 -6.07 13.05
N LYS A 167 8.22 -4.74 13.21
CA LYS A 167 7.49 -4.03 14.26
C LYS A 167 6.85 -2.78 13.69
N ASN A 168 5.83 -2.27 14.37
CA ASN A 168 5.16 -1.02 13.97
C ASN A 168 6.15 0.14 13.85
N VAL A 169 5.89 1.00 12.88
CA VAL A 169 6.69 2.20 12.60
C VAL A 169 5.86 3.43 12.90
N GLU A 170 6.37 4.29 13.78
CA GLU A 170 5.73 5.54 14.12
C GLU A 170 5.63 6.50 12.93
N PRO A 171 4.62 7.37 12.89
CA PRO A 171 4.50 8.37 11.83
C PRO A 171 5.78 9.19 11.64
N TYR A 172 6.06 9.56 10.39
CA TYR A 172 7.21 10.37 9.96
C TYR A 172 8.56 9.84 10.45
N THR A 173 8.66 8.55 10.76
CA THR A 173 9.91 7.90 11.16
C THR A 173 10.60 7.24 9.96
N ILE A 174 11.91 7.40 9.86
CA ILE A 174 12.74 6.68 8.90
C ILE A 174 13.28 5.43 9.58
N VAL A 175 13.01 4.26 9.00
CA VAL A 175 13.53 2.96 9.49
C VAL A 175 14.41 2.31 8.44
N ALA A 176 15.44 1.58 8.88
CA ALA A 176 16.35 0.84 7.99
C ALA A 176 16.90 -0.42 8.66
N GLY A 177 17.40 -1.35 7.85
CA GLY A 177 18.13 -2.55 8.30
C GLY A 177 17.29 -3.82 8.40
N VAL A 178 17.91 -4.91 8.84
CA VAL A 178 17.34 -6.25 9.02
C VAL A 178 17.72 -6.76 10.41
N PRO A 179 16.80 -6.80 11.38
CA PRO A 179 15.47 -6.20 11.34
C PRO A 179 15.53 -4.65 11.32
N ALA A 180 14.52 -4.03 10.73
CA ALA A 180 14.46 -2.58 10.63
C ALA A 180 14.36 -1.91 12.00
N LYS A 181 15.14 -0.85 12.18
CA LYS A 181 15.18 -0.02 13.39
C LYS A 181 14.98 1.45 13.03
N PRO A 182 14.40 2.26 13.92
CA PRO A 182 14.33 3.71 13.74
C PRO A 182 15.72 4.33 13.61
N ILE A 183 15.89 5.16 12.58
CA ILE A 183 17.11 5.95 12.34
C ILE A 183 16.92 7.38 12.85
N LYS A 184 15.82 8.03 12.44
CA LYS A 184 15.45 9.39 12.85
C LYS A 184 14.02 9.72 12.46
N LYS A 185 13.47 10.77 13.01
CA LYS A 185 12.27 11.42 12.49
C LYS A 185 12.59 12.25 11.23
N ARG A 186 11.61 12.41 10.34
CA ARG A 186 11.74 13.29 9.14
C ARG A 186 11.84 14.75 9.53
N PHE A 187 11.10 15.15 10.58
CA PHE A 187 10.93 16.51 11.05
C PHE A 187 10.91 16.55 12.58
N ASP A 188 10.89 17.77 13.15
CA ASP A 188 10.66 17.96 14.59
C ASP A 188 9.21 17.56 14.99
N GLU A 189 9.00 17.28 16.26
CA GLU A 189 7.72 16.77 16.80
C GLU A 189 6.54 17.72 16.53
N GLU A 190 6.76 19.05 16.59
CA GLU A 190 5.71 20.02 16.34
C GLU A 190 5.28 20.01 14.86
N THR A 191 6.23 19.99 13.95
CA THR A 191 5.98 19.88 12.50
C THR A 191 5.25 18.59 12.18
N ILE A 192 5.66 17.46 12.76
CA ILE A 192 4.99 16.16 12.60
C ILE A 192 3.54 16.24 13.06
N ARG A 193 3.29 16.76 14.26
CA ARG A 193 1.94 16.92 14.82
C ARG A 193 1.02 17.75 13.90
N LEU A 194 1.55 18.83 13.35
CA LEU A 194 0.81 19.70 12.46
C LEU A 194 0.49 18.98 11.12
N LEU A 195 1.44 18.25 10.54
CA LEU A 195 1.25 17.51 9.30
C LEU A 195 0.23 16.38 9.47
N ILE A 196 0.26 15.64 10.58
CA ILE A 196 -0.75 14.63 10.89
C ILE A 196 -2.13 15.28 11.02
N LYS A 197 -2.24 16.39 11.77
CA LYS A 197 -3.50 17.11 11.97
C LYS A 197 -4.06 17.62 10.65
N SER A 198 -3.23 18.05 9.73
CA SER A 198 -3.67 18.62 8.45
C SER A 198 -4.42 17.62 7.57
N ARG A 199 -4.12 16.33 7.66
CA ARG A 199 -4.65 15.28 6.78
C ARG A 199 -4.65 15.71 5.30
N TRP A 200 -3.61 16.38 4.86
CA TRP A 200 -3.52 16.98 3.51
C TRP A 200 -3.82 15.99 2.37
N TRP A 201 -3.58 14.71 2.61
CA TRP A 201 -3.91 13.64 1.65
C TRP A 201 -5.41 13.43 1.43
N ASP A 202 -6.27 14.07 2.22
CA ASP A 202 -7.72 14.09 2.05
C ASP A 202 -8.21 15.28 1.20
N LEU A 203 -7.38 16.29 0.98
CA LEU A 203 -7.71 17.46 0.18
C LEU A 203 -8.17 17.09 -1.24
N PRO A 204 -9.13 17.82 -1.82
CA PRO A 204 -9.48 17.67 -3.22
C PRO A 204 -8.26 17.81 -4.14
N SER A 205 -8.18 16.99 -5.19
CA SER A 205 -7.04 16.94 -6.10
C SER A 205 -6.75 18.29 -6.75
N GLN A 206 -7.80 19.07 -7.04
CA GLN A 206 -7.64 20.43 -7.60
C GLN A 206 -6.95 21.38 -6.61
N VAL A 207 -7.30 21.29 -5.32
CA VAL A 207 -6.67 22.11 -4.26
C VAL A 207 -5.18 21.80 -4.16
N ILE A 208 -4.80 20.51 -4.20
CA ILE A 208 -3.38 20.10 -4.20
C ILE A 208 -2.67 20.65 -5.44
N LYS A 209 -3.28 20.54 -6.61
CA LYS A 209 -2.74 21.04 -7.89
C LYS A 209 -2.48 22.55 -7.86
N ASP A 210 -3.44 23.31 -7.34
CA ASP A 210 -3.35 24.77 -7.28
C ASP A 210 -2.30 25.25 -6.27
N ASN A 211 -1.94 24.39 -5.31
CA ASN A 211 -0.99 24.67 -4.24
C ASN A 211 0.31 23.84 -4.33
N VAL A 212 0.66 23.27 -5.49
CA VAL A 212 1.82 22.37 -5.65
C VAL A 212 3.13 22.99 -5.16
N LYS A 213 3.29 24.32 -5.27
CA LYS A 213 4.47 25.05 -4.77
C LYS A 213 4.61 24.98 -3.25
N LEU A 214 3.49 24.91 -2.51
CA LEU A 214 3.51 24.73 -1.06
C LEU A 214 4.01 23.31 -0.69
N PHE A 215 3.55 22.29 -1.43
CA PHE A 215 3.99 20.90 -1.21
C PHE A 215 5.45 20.63 -1.60
N SER A 216 6.03 21.45 -2.48
CA SER A 216 7.43 21.30 -2.91
C SER A 216 8.46 21.95 -1.99
N GLN A 217 8.02 22.71 -0.98
CA GLN A 217 8.92 23.36 -0.02
C GLN A 217 9.50 22.37 0.99
N LYS A 218 10.64 22.74 1.61
CA LYS A 218 11.09 22.03 2.80
C LYS A 218 10.03 22.16 3.89
N ALA A 219 9.64 21.03 4.48
CA ALA A 219 8.68 21.06 5.57
C ALA A 219 9.35 21.62 6.83
N ASP A 220 8.75 22.67 7.33
CA ASP A 220 9.01 23.26 8.64
C ASP A 220 7.66 23.62 9.28
N LYS A 221 7.70 24.13 10.50
CA LYS A 221 6.51 24.55 11.24
C LYS A 221 5.63 25.54 10.46
N ASN A 222 6.23 26.48 9.72
CA ASN A 222 5.49 27.49 8.97
C ASN A 222 4.79 26.89 7.74
N ALA A 223 5.49 26.03 6.99
CA ALA A 223 4.90 25.28 5.89
C ALA A 223 3.76 24.39 6.38
N ALA A 224 3.95 23.67 7.50
CA ALA A 224 2.94 22.81 8.09
C ALA A 224 1.68 23.59 8.56
N LYS A 225 1.83 24.79 9.10
CA LYS A 225 0.69 25.68 9.44
C LYS A 225 -0.09 26.09 8.21
N LYS A 226 0.57 26.47 7.12
CA LYS A 226 -0.09 26.81 5.84
C LYS A 226 -0.87 25.61 5.26
N ILE A 227 -0.34 24.39 5.44
CA ILE A 227 -1.05 23.17 5.02
C ILE A 227 -2.30 22.95 5.89
N ILE A 228 -2.24 23.21 7.21
CA ILE A 228 -3.42 23.15 8.08
C ILE A 228 -4.48 24.17 7.64
N GLU A 229 -4.11 25.42 7.46
CA GLU A 229 -5.03 26.48 6.99
C GLU A 229 -5.71 26.10 5.67
N LEU A 230 -4.93 25.50 4.76
CA LEU A 230 -5.46 24.98 3.51
C LEU A 230 -6.47 23.83 3.74
N SER A 231 -6.18 22.93 4.68
CA SER A 231 -7.05 21.79 4.99
C SER A 231 -8.33 22.24 5.71
N GLU A 232 -8.22 23.12 6.69
CA GLU A 232 -9.39 23.66 7.42
C GLU A 232 -10.36 24.44 6.49
N LYS A 233 -9.85 24.96 5.38
CA LYS A 233 -10.68 25.66 4.37
C LYS A 233 -11.42 24.69 3.42
N HIS A 234 -10.92 23.47 3.24
CA HIS A 234 -11.39 22.58 2.16
C HIS A 234 -11.82 21.17 2.63
N LEU A 235 -11.64 20.81 3.88
CA LEU A 235 -12.11 19.58 4.53
C LEU A 235 -13.23 19.89 5.53
#